data_030ffdf37277d5610426d4212c65b0f9
#
_entry.id   030ffdf37277d5610426d4212c65b0f9
#
_cell.length_a   1.000
_cell.length_b   1.000
_cell.length_c   1.000
_cell.angle_alpha   90.00
_cell.angle_beta   90.00
_cell.angle_gamma   90.00
#
_symmetry.space_group_name_H-M   'P 1'
#
loop_
_entity.id
_entity.type
_entity.pdbx_description
1 polymer ?
#
loop_
_entity_poly.entity_id
_entity_poly.type
_entity_poly.pdbx_seq_one_letter_code
_entity_poly.pdbx_strand_id
1 'polypeptide(L)' 'MRLNSTAKLAFYNARKRQGDAVRLSEVTGYSTSHITNVINGNRSVNPAISDAMYRISSRRVKTSELA' A
#
# COMPACT_ATOMS: atom_id res chain seq x y z
N MET A 1 -11.50 -14.42 -3.75
CA MET A 1 -10.74 -13.96 -4.94
C MET A 1 -9.41 -13.34 -4.50
N ARG A 2 -8.34 -13.72 -5.20
CA ARG A 2 -7.01 -13.22 -4.86
C ARG A 2 -6.70 -11.98 -5.69
N LEU A 3 -6.32 -10.90 -5.03
CA LEU A 3 -5.92 -9.67 -5.71
C LEU A 3 -4.47 -9.77 -6.20
N ASN A 4 -4.21 -9.27 -7.41
CA ASN A 4 -2.84 -9.13 -7.91
C ASN A 4 -2.20 -7.84 -7.35
N SER A 5 -0.91 -7.63 -7.63
CA SER A 5 -0.19 -6.48 -7.09
C SER A 5 -0.80 -5.14 -7.54
N THR A 6 -1.24 -5.06 -8.79
CA THR A 6 -1.87 -3.84 -9.30
C THR A 6 -3.18 -3.54 -8.58
N ALA A 7 -3.99 -4.58 -8.36
CA ALA A 7 -5.26 -4.42 -7.65
C ALA A 7 -5.04 -4.02 -6.20
N LYS A 8 -4.03 -4.59 -5.54
CA LYS A 8 -3.68 -4.23 -4.16
C LYS A 8 -3.20 -2.79 -4.06
N LEU A 9 -2.42 -2.34 -5.04
CA LEU A 9 -1.97 -0.95 -5.10
C LEU A 9 -3.17 0.00 -5.26
N ALA A 10 -4.09 -0.33 -6.16
CA ALA A 10 -5.28 0.48 -6.37
C ALA A 10 -6.14 0.53 -5.11
N PHE A 11 -6.30 -0.60 -4.43
CA PHE A 11 -7.03 -0.68 -3.18
C PHE A 11 -6.39 0.23 -2.13
N TYR A 12 -5.07 0.19 -2.03
CA TYR A 12 -4.32 1.04 -1.10
C TYR A 12 -4.48 2.52 -1.46
N ASN A 13 -4.35 2.87 -2.74
CA ASN A 13 -4.39 4.27 -3.18
C ASN A 13 -5.72 4.95 -2.84
N ALA A 14 -6.80 4.20 -2.82
CA ALA A 14 -8.10 4.73 -2.42
C ALA A 14 -8.18 5.05 -0.92
N ARG A 15 -7.26 4.50 -0.13
CA ARG A 15 -7.29 4.58 1.34
C ARG A 15 -6.01 5.10 1.96
N LYS A 16 -5.07 5.56 1.15
CA LYS A 16 -3.77 6.00 1.63
C LYS A 16 -3.87 7.18 2.57
N ARG A 17 -2.93 7.26 3.51
CA ARG A 17 -2.84 8.35 4.46
C ARG A 17 -1.43 8.89 4.49
N GLN A 18 -1.29 10.14 4.94
CA GLN A 18 0.01 10.76 5.11
C GLN A 18 0.84 9.96 6.12
N GLY A 19 2.13 9.79 5.82
CA GLY A 19 3.03 9.02 6.69
C GLY A 19 3.12 7.54 6.36
N ASP A 20 2.30 7.05 5.45
CA ASP A 20 2.30 5.62 5.08
C ASP A 20 3.61 5.19 4.44
N ALA A 21 4.27 6.09 3.70
CA ALA A 21 5.53 5.77 3.04
C ALA A 21 6.61 5.37 4.05
N VAL A 22 6.67 6.07 5.17
CA VAL A 22 7.61 5.75 6.25
C VAL A 22 7.29 4.38 6.83
N ARG A 23 6.02 4.12 7.11
CA ARG A 23 5.59 2.83 7.67
C ARG A 23 5.88 1.68 6.71
N LEU A 24 5.56 1.85 5.45
CA LEU A 24 5.82 0.84 4.43
C LEU A 24 7.30 0.59 4.25
N SER A 25 8.12 1.64 4.33
CA SER A 25 9.57 1.51 4.29
C SER A 25 10.08 0.63 5.43
N GLU A 26 9.58 0.83 6.63
CA GLU A 26 9.98 0.03 7.79
C GLU A 26 9.57 -1.44 7.64
N VAL A 27 8.38 -1.68 7.14
CA VAL A 27 7.83 -3.04 7.02
C VAL A 27 8.49 -3.80 5.88
N THR A 28 8.73 -3.14 4.75
CA THR A 28 9.22 -3.80 3.54
C THR A 28 10.73 -3.78 3.38
N GLY A 29 11.42 -2.85 4.06
CA GLY A 29 12.85 -2.66 3.89
C GLY A 29 13.24 -1.80 2.69
N TYR A 30 12.28 -1.32 1.91
CA TYR A 30 12.56 -0.39 0.81
C TYR A 30 12.62 1.03 1.34
N SER A 31 13.35 1.91 0.63
CA SER A 31 13.44 3.32 1.03
C SER A 31 12.08 4.01 0.87
N THR A 32 11.88 5.09 1.63
CA THR A 32 10.67 5.91 1.51
C THR A 32 10.52 6.48 0.10
N SER A 33 11.65 6.85 -0.54
CA SER A 33 11.63 7.34 -1.92
C SER A 33 11.11 6.28 -2.89
N HIS A 34 11.54 5.03 -2.71
CA HIS A 34 11.07 3.93 -3.54
C HIS A 34 9.56 3.72 -3.36
N ILE A 35 9.11 3.70 -2.11
CA ILE A 35 7.69 3.54 -1.80
C ILE A 35 6.86 4.67 -2.42
N THR A 36 7.31 5.91 -2.28
CA THR A 36 6.63 7.06 -2.84
C THR A 36 6.53 6.96 -4.36
N ASN A 37 7.61 6.54 -5.02
CA ASN A 37 7.60 6.37 -6.47
C ASN A 37 6.63 5.28 -6.92
N VAL A 38 6.50 4.21 -6.15
CA VAL A 38 5.51 3.17 -6.43
C VAL A 38 4.09 3.72 -6.29
N ILE A 39 3.83 4.47 -5.24
CA ILE A 39 2.52 5.07 -5.01
C ILE A 39 2.14 6.02 -6.14
N ASN A 40 3.10 6.80 -6.63
CA ASN A 40 2.87 7.78 -7.68
C ASN A 40 2.86 7.18 -9.09
N GLY A 41 3.14 5.89 -9.22
CA GLY A 41 3.13 5.21 -10.51
C GLY A 41 4.42 5.33 -11.29
N ASN A 42 5.49 5.85 -10.68
CA ASN A 42 6.80 6.02 -11.33
C ASN A 42 7.63 4.73 -11.31
N ARG A 43 7.25 3.77 -10.51
CA ARG A 43 7.90 2.47 -10.43
C ARG A 43 6.85 1.37 -10.32
N SER A 44 7.20 0.20 -10.83
CA SER A 44 6.32 -0.96 -10.74
C SER A 44 6.20 -1.43 -9.28
N VAL A 45 4.99 -1.81 -8.89
CA VAL A 45 4.76 -2.38 -7.57
C VAL A 45 5.18 -3.85 -7.58
N ASN A 46 5.84 -4.31 -6.51
CA ASN A 46 6.16 -5.72 -6.37
C ASN A 46 5.27 -6.35 -5.28
N PRO A 47 5.21 -7.71 -5.21
CA PRO A 47 4.34 -8.37 -4.23
C PRO A 47 4.62 -7.99 -2.78
N ALA A 48 5.89 -7.79 -2.41
CA ALA A 48 6.23 -7.42 -1.04
C ALA A 48 5.61 -6.09 -0.65
N ILE A 49 5.72 -5.10 -1.53
CA ILE A 49 5.16 -3.76 -1.28
C ILE A 49 3.64 -3.81 -1.33
N SER A 50 3.06 -4.47 -2.34
CA SER A 50 1.62 -4.52 -2.50
C SER A 50 0.94 -5.25 -1.35
N ASP A 51 1.56 -6.32 -0.85
CA ASP A 51 1.02 -7.05 0.28
C ASP A 51 1.00 -6.20 1.55
N ALA A 52 2.07 -5.44 1.78
CA ALA A 52 2.13 -4.52 2.91
C ALA A 52 1.08 -3.42 2.78
N MET A 53 0.94 -2.86 1.58
CA MET A 53 -0.08 -1.83 1.30
C MET A 53 -1.48 -2.36 1.55
N TYR A 54 -1.77 -3.56 1.05
CA TYR A 54 -3.07 -4.18 1.22
C TYR A 54 -3.36 -4.44 2.70
N ARG A 55 -2.35 -4.90 3.43
CA ARG A 55 -2.50 -5.24 4.84
C ARG A 55 -2.90 -4.03 5.68
N ILE A 56 -2.21 -2.89 5.50
CA ILE A 56 -2.55 -1.70 6.26
C ILE A 56 -3.86 -1.07 5.82
N SER A 57 -4.16 -1.09 4.53
CA SER A 57 -5.38 -0.49 4.00
C SER A 57 -6.62 -1.33 4.28
N SER A 58 -6.49 -2.64 4.35
CA SER A 58 -7.64 -3.51 4.68
C SER A 58 -8.14 -3.27 6.10
N ARG A 59 -7.25 -2.92 7.02
CA ARG A 59 -7.65 -2.56 8.37
C ARG A 59 -8.50 -1.29 8.39
N ARG A 60 -8.13 -0.33 7.55
CA ARG A 60 -8.87 0.93 7.42
C ARG A 60 -10.26 0.73 6.82
N VAL A 61 -10.32 -0.10 5.79
CA VAL A 61 -11.59 -0.43 5.16
C VAL A 61 -12.51 -1.10 6.17
N LYS A 62 -11.99 -2.06 6.91
CA LYS A 62 -12.79 -2.78 7.89
C LYS A 62 -13.40 -1.84 8.92
N THR A 63 -12.62 -0.87 9.39
CA THR A 63 -13.12 0.13 10.33
C THR A 63 -14.12 1.06 9.66
N SER A 64 -13.79 1.51 8.46
CA SER A 64 -14.60 2.48 7.72
C SER A 64 -15.94 1.90 7.30
N GLU A 65 -15.97 0.66 6.84
CA GLU A 65 -17.17 0.04 6.33
C GLU A 65 -18.12 -0.44 7.44
N LEU A 66 -17.59 -0.66 8.62
CA LEU A 66 -18.41 -1.04 9.77
C LEU A 66 -19.07 0.19 10.42
N ALA A 67 -18.54 1.35 10.13
CA ALA A 67 -19.14 2.59 10.59
C ALA A 67 -20.29 2.98 9.66
#